data_1b9aebcf670ef37507f15682f25a26c7
#
_entry.id   1b9aebcf670ef37507f15682f25a26c7
#
_cell.length_a   1.000
_cell.length_b   1.000
_cell.length_c   1.000
_cell.angle_alpha   90.00
_cell.angle_beta   90.00
_cell.angle_gamma   90.00
#
_symmetry.space_group_name_H-M   'P 1'
#
loop_
_entity.id
_entity.type
_entity.pdbx_description
1 polymer ?
#
loop_
_entity_poly.entity_id
_entity_poly.type
_entity_poly.pdbx_seq_one_letter_code
_entity_poly.pdbx_strand_id
1 'polypeptide(L)'
;MRQVARKTVLAGVLLTLVGCSSTTFFYNRLNLIVPWYVGKYVDLTRDQKKFLDQQLEPFLYWHRSEELPLYLDILAEIEQALDGQVDGEQVAAIAGSFEEAWLRVEMRGLDWMLALGEQLSREQMEDFLATLREKQVEYEEEYLPRSEEEYREDAYENLEDGSQDFLGRLDWGQRSILEDAAQQLQRSDAIWLQERAKWIDRMEDILQREEGWQQANPK
;
A
#
# COMPACT_ATOMS: atom_id res chain seq x y z
N MET A 1 26.24 -41.29 -5.01
CA MET A 1 25.11 -40.83 -5.83
C MET A 1 23.82 -40.65 -5.02
N ARG A 2 23.39 -41.55 -4.14
CA ARG A 2 22.14 -41.40 -3.32
C ARG A 2 22.13 -40.21 -2.34
N GLN A 3 23.26 -39.79 -1.77
CA GLN A 3 23.33 -38.64 -0.84
C GLN A 3 23.24 -37.28 -1.53
N VAL A 4 23.77 -37.16 -2.77
CA VAL A 4 23.66 -35.91 -3.55
C VAL A 4 22.22 -35.68 -4.00
N ALA A 5 21.56 -36.72 -4.52
CA ALA A 5 20.16 -36.65 -4.92
C ALA A 5 19.23 -36.25 -3.75
N ARG A 6 19.53 -36.75 -2.55
CA ARG A 6 18.73 -36.43 -1.34
C ARG A 6 18.92 -34.98 -0.88
N LYS A 7 20.12 -34.42 -1.02
CA LYS A 7 20.41 -33.00 -0.71
C LYS A 7 19.78 -32.07 -1.74
N THR A 8 19.76 -32.45 -3.03
CA THR A 8 19.14 -31.66 -4.11
C THR A 8 17.62 -31.65 -3.99
N VAL A 9 16.98 -32.77 -3.61
CA VAL A 9 15.56 -32.83 -3.36
C VAL A 9 15.18 -32.01 -2.11
N LEU A 10 15.97 -32.09 -1.03
CA LEU A 10 15.74 -31.31 0.19
C LEU A 10 15.88 -29.79 -0.06
N ALA A 11 16.89 -29.38 -0.86
CA ALA A 11 17.08 -27.99 -1.28
C ALA A 11 15.94 -27.49 -2.19
N GLY A 12 15.44 -28.35 -3.09
CA GLY A 12 14.29 -28.05 -3.95
C GLY A 12 12.98 -27.87 -3.15
N VAL A 13 12.73 -28.72 -2.15
CA VAL A 13 11.56 -28.62 -1.27
C VAL A 13 11.65 -27.40 -0.33
N LEU A 14 12.85 -27.00 0.12
CA LEU A 14 13.01 -25.77 0.90
C LEU A 14 12.77 -24.50 0.05
N LEU A 15 13.16 -24.50 -1.23
CA LEU A 15 12.94 -23.36 -2.13
C LEU A 15 11.47 -23.16 -2.49
N THR A 16 10.68 -24.23 -2.61
CA THR A 16 9.22 -24.13 -2.87
C THR A 16 8.40 -23.67 -1.66
N LEU A 17 8.94 -23.74 -0.44
CA LEU A 17 8.28 -23.25 0.77
C LEU A 17 8.49 -21.75 1.02
N VAL A 18 9.40 -21.09 0.32
CA VAL A 18 9.74 -19.67 0.56
C VAL A 18 8.76 -18.71 -0.11
N GLY A 19 8.14 -19.06 -1.23
CA GLY A 19 7.25 -18.19 -2.00
C GLY A 19 5.92 -17.86 -1.29
N CYS A 20 5.26 -18.85 -0.68
CA CYS A 20 4.00 -18.64 0.06
C CYS A 20 4.20 -18.13 1.50
N SER A 21 5.44 -18.05 1.98
CA SER A 21 5.76 -17.73 3.37
C SER A 21 6.00 -16.24 3.61
N SER A 22 6.40 -15.46 2.60
CA SER A 22 6.77 -14.06 2.80
C SER A 22 5.57 -13.17 3.11
N THR A 23 4.51 -13.21 2.32
CA THR A 23 3.29 -12.41 2.55
C THR A 23 2.64 -12.76 3.88
N THR A 24 2.46 -14.05 4.17
CA THR A 24 1.94 -14.52 5.46
C THR A 24 2.85 -14.12 6.61
N PHE A 25 4.17 -14.18 6.42
CA PHE A 25 5.14 -13.76 7.42
C PHE A 25 5.02 -12.27 7.75
N PHE A 26 4.98 -11.40 6.74
CA PHE A 26 4.82 -9.96 6.92
C PHE A 26 3.45 -9.61 7.47
N TYR A 27 2.40 -10.20 6.93
CA TYR A 27 1.03 -9.98 7.40
C TYR A 27 0.87 -10.30 8.91
N ASN A 28 1.42 -11.42 9.35
CA ASN A 28 1.37 -11.81 10.77
C ASN A 28 2.24 -10.93 11.69
N ARG A 29 3.00 -9.98 11.13
CA ARG A 29 3.85 -9.03 11.85
C ARG A 29 3.44 -7.58 11.66
N LEU A 30 2.27 -7.31 11.12
CA LEU A 30 1.76 -5.96 10.96
C LEU A 30 1.70 -5.21 12.29
N ASN A 31 1.47 -5.89 13.39
CA ASN A 31 1.55 -5.34 14.73
C ASN A 31 2.95 -4.79 15.12
N LEU A 32 4.01 -5.21 14.43
CA LEU A 32 5.38 -4.69 14.60
C LEU A 32 5.73 -3.70 13.48
N ILE A 33 5.28 -3.98 12.27
CA ILE A 33 5.60 -3.19 11.08
C ILE A 33 4.91 -1.82 11.14
N VAL A 34 3.63 -1.77 11.53
CA VAL A 34 2.88 -0.51 11.58
C VAL A 34 3.48 0.47 12.61
N PRO A 35 3.76 0.08 13.87
CA PRO A 35 4.44 0.98 14.82
C PRO A 35 5.84 1.41 14.36
N TRP A 36 6.59 0.53 13.70
CA TRP A 36 7.89 0.87 13.13
C TRP A 36 7.75 1.91 12.00
N TYR A 37 6.73 1.76 11.13
CA TYR A 37 6.47 2.70 10.05
C TYR A 37 6.00 4.05 10.58
N VAL A 38 5.08 4.07 11.55
CA VAL A 38 4.65 5.30 12.24
C VAL A 38 5.84 6.02 12.87
N GLY A 39 6.78 5.26 13.44
CA GLY A 39 8.01 5.81 14.02
C GLY A 39 8.96 6.51 13.04
N LYS A 40 8.73 6.40 11.72
CA LYS A 40 9.47 7.19 10.71
C LYS A 40 8.93 8.62 10.56
N TYR A 41 7.75 8.88 11.08
CA TYR A 41 7.07 10.16 10.96
C TYR A 41 6.97 10.90 12.30
N VAL A 42 6.91 10.17 13.40
CA VAL A 42 6.77 10.75 14.73
C VAL A 42 7.42 9.87 15.80
N ASP A 43 8.20 10.46 16.68
CA ASP A 43 8.78 9.77 17.82
C ASP A 43 7.72 9.56 18.91
N LEU A 44 7.23 8.32 19.02
CA LEU A 44 6.24 7.95 20.02
C LEU A 44 6.92 7.60 21.34
N THR A 45 6.35 8.09 22.44
CA THR A 45 6.71 7.67 23.80
C THR A 45 6.36 6.19 24.02
N ARG A 46 6.84 5.60 25.11
CA ARG A 46 6.51 4.22 25.45
C ARG A 46 5.02 3.98 25.66
N ASP A 47 4.33 4.95 26.28
CA ASP A 47 2.89 4.84 26.54
C ASP A 47 2.07 5.00 25.25
N GLN A 48 2.49 5.89 24.36
CA GLN A 48 1.86 6.03 23.03
C GLN A 48 2.08 4.79 22.16
N LYS A 49 3.24 4.15 22.19
CA LYS A 49 3.48 2.86 21.51
C LYS A 49 2.54 1.78 22.04
N LYS A 50 2.41 1.69 23.36
CA LYS A 50 1.47 0.75 23.98
C LYS A 50 0.02 1.06 23.60
N PHE A 51 -0.35 2.34 23.56
CA PHE A 51 -1.68 2.77 23.12
C PHE A 51 -1.92 2.38 21.65
N LEU A 52 -0.96 2.64 20.74
CA LEU A 52 -1.04 2.22 19.34
C LEU A 52 -1.23 0.71 19.20
N ASP A 53 -0.49 -0.11 19.93
CA ASP A 53 -0.65 -1.57 19.94
C ASP A 53 -2.08 -1.98 20.31
N GLN A 54 -2.66 -1.33 21.34
CA GLN A 54 -4.03 -1.58 21.78
C GLN A 54 -5.10 -1.19 20.75
N GLN A 55 -4.83 -0.17 19.94
CA GLN A 55 -5.73 0.25 18.86
C GLN A 55 -5.59 -0.63 17.62
N LEU A 56 -4.37 -1.08 17.31
CA LEU A 56 -4.11 -1.93 16.15
C LEU A 56 -4.63 -3.36 16.32
N GLU A 57 -4.65 -3.91 17.53
CA GLU A 57 -5.11 -5.27 17.77
C GLU A 57 -6.53 -5.53 17.26
N PRO A 58 -7.57 -4.72 17.63
CA PRO A 58 -8.92 -4.90 17.11
C PRO A 58 -9.04 -4.61 15.61
N PHE A 59 -8.26 -3.66 15.07
CA PHE A 59 -8.21 -3.39 13.63
C PHE A 59 -7.67 -4.59 12.85
N LEU A 60 -6.54 -5.16 13.27
CA LEU A 60 -5.95 -6.34 12.62
C LEU A 60 -6.82 -7.59 12.79
N TYR A 61 -7.53 -7.71 13.91
CA TYR A 61 -8.50 -8.79 14.10
C TYR A 61 -9.66 -8.68 13.11
N TRP A 62 -10.29 -7.48 13.02
CA TRP A 62 -11.36 -7.20 12.06
C TRP A 62 -10.91 -7.46 10.62
N HIS A 63 -9.75 -6.91 10.23
CA HIS A 63 -9.22 -7.12 8.88
C HIS A 63 -9.07 -8.60 8.54
N ARG A 64 -8.61 -9.40 9.50
CA ARG A 64 -8.42 -10.85 9.31
C ARG A 64 -9.73 -11.64 9.26
N SER A 65 -10.68 -11.27 10.12
CA SER A 65 -11.91 -12.06 10.30
C SER A 65 -13.06 -11.62 9.38
N GLU A 66 -13.08 -10.36 8.97
CA GLU A 66 -14.20 -9.77 8.23
C GLU A 66 -13.78 -9.27 6.84
N GLU A 67 -12.63 -8.60 6.72
CA GLU A 67 -12.22 -7.99 5.45
C GLU A 67 -11.50 -9.00 4.51
N LEU A 68 -10.56 -9.80 5.01
CA LEU A 68 -9.89 -10.80 4.16
C LEU A 68 -10.84 -11.80 3.48
N PRO A 69 -11.94 -12.26 4.10
CA PRO A 69 -12.92 -13.09 3.40
C PRO A 69 -13.52 -12.42 2.17
N LEU A 70 -13.75 -11.09 2.19
CA LEU A 70 -14.30 -10.35 1.05
C LEU A 70 -13.32 -10.29 -0.14
N TYR A 71 -12.01 -10.40 0.12
CA TYR A 71 -11.02 -10.49 -0.96
C TYR A 71 -11.09 -11.81 -1.72
N LEU A 72 -11.64 -12.87 -1.12
CA LEU A 72 -11.91 -14.11 -1.84
C LEU A 72 -12.99 -13.94 -2.91
N ASP A 73 -13.96 -13.06 -2.66
CA ASP A 73 -15.01 -12.74 -3.64
C ASP A 73 -14.39 -12.01 -4.84
N ILE A 74 -13.50 -11.04 -4.61
CA ILE A 74 -12.75 -10.35 -5.67
C ILE A 74 -11.88 -11.33 -6.47
N LEU A 75 -11.20 -12.28 -5.80
CA LEU A 75 -10.42 -13.30 -6.48
C LEU A 75 -11.30 -14.22 -7.32
N ALA A 76 -12.51 -14.55 -6.86
CA ALA A 76 -13.48 -15.34 -7.63
C ALA A 76 -14.00 -14.57 -8.85
N GLU A 77 -14.21 -13.25 -8.75
CA GLU A 77 -14.55 -12.40 -9.89
C GLU A 77 -13.44 -12.41 -10.96
N ILE A 78 -12.17 -12.31 -10.53
CA ILE A 78 -10.99 -12.40 -11.40
C ILE A 78 -10.93 -13.77 -12.09
N GLU A 79 -11.07 -14.86 -11.32
CA GLU A 79 -11.05 -16.23 -11.84
C GLU A 79 -12.16 -16.42 -12.90
N GLN A 80 -13.37 -15.96 -12.61
CA GLN A 80 -14.49 -16.01 -13.56
C GLN A 80 -14.23 -15.17 -14.83
N ALA A 81 -13.61 -14.00 -14.70
CA ALA A 81 -13.27 -13.18 -15.86
C ALA A 81 -12.23 -13.88 -16.75
N LEU A 82 -11.25 -14.55 -16.15
CA LEU A 82 -10.19 -15.28 -16.86
C LEU A 82 -10.69 -16.53 -17.59
N ASP A 83 -11.82 -17.14 -17.19
CA ASP A 83 -12.45 -18.25 -17.88
C ASP A 83 -13.11 -17.83 -19.22
N GLY A 84 -13.30 -16.53 -19.44
CA GLY A 84 -13.91 -15.94 -20.61
C GLY A 84 -12.99 -15.08 -21.46
N GLN A 85 -13.58 -14.19 -22.21
CA GLN A 85 -12.86 -13.11 -22.90
C GLN A 85 -12.92 -11.86 -22.04
N VAL A 86 -11.79 -11.49 -21.45
CA VAL A 86 -11.68 -10.30 -20.60
C VAL A 86 -11.89 -9.04 -21.45
N ASP A 87 -12.82 -8.19 -21.05
CA ASP A 87 -13.07 -6.89 -21.66
C ASP A 87 -12.87 -5.72 -20.67
N GLY A 88 -12.94 -4.50 -21.20
CA GLY A 88 -12.70 -3.30 -20.40
C GLY A 88 -13.75 -3.06 -19.30
N GLU A 89 -14.99 -3.53 -19.49
CA GLU A 89 -16.07 -3.40 -18.50
C GLU A 89 -15.82 -4.32 -17.30
N GLN A 90 -15.39 -5.54 -17.55
CA GLN A 90 -15.01 -6.50 -16.50
C GLN A 90 -13.79 -6.00 -15.72
N VAL A 91 -12.77 -5.47 -16.40
CA VAL A 91 -11.59 -4.88 -15.73
C VAL A 91 -12.00 -3.71 -14.85
N ALA A 92 -12.88 -2.82 -15.35
CA ALA A 92 -13.35 -1.68 -14.57
C ALA A 92 -14.18 -2.12 -13.35
N ALA A 93 -15.00 -3.17 -13.47
CA ALA A 93 -15.76 -3.71 -12.34
C ALA A 93 -14.84 -4.29 -11.26
N ILE A 94 -13.85 -5.10 -11.64
CA ILE A 94 -12.84 -5.65 -10.70
C ILE A 94 -12.04 -4.52 -10.02
N ALA A 95 -11.63 -3.51 -10.79
CA ALA A 95 -10.95 -2.33 -10.22
C ALA A 95 -11.83 -1.61 -9.19
N GLY A 96 -13.14 -1.47 -9.44
CA GLY A 96 -14.12 -0.95 -8.49
C GLY A 96 -14.22 -1.77 -7.20
N SER A 97 -14.20 -3.10 -7.29
CA SER A 97 -14.19 -3.99 -6.13
C SER A 97 -12.94 -3.78 -5.26
N PHE A 98 -11.77 -3.54 -5.86
CA PHE A 98 -10.55 -3.19 -5.12
C PHE A 98 -10.65 -1.81 -4.48
N GLU A 99 -11.20 -0.81 -5.17
CA GLU A 99 -11.40 0.54 -4.63
C GLU A 99 -12.32 0.51 -3.40
N GLU A 100 -13.42 -0.22 -3.47
CA GLU A 100 -14.34 -0.41 -2.33
C GLU A 100 -13.64 -1.08 -1.14
N ALA A 101 -12.83 -2.12 -1.40
CA ALA A 101 -12.05 -2.80 -0.37
C ALA A 101 -11.05 -1.84 0.29
N TRP A 102 -10.35 -1.03 -0.51
CA TRP A 102 -9.44 0.00 -0.01
C TRP A 102 -10.15 1.02 0.88
N LEU A 103 -11.31 1.55 0.44
CA LEU A 103 -12.08 2.52 1.21
C LEU A 103 -12.55 1.96 2.56
N ARG A 104 -12.97 0.68 2.63
CA ARG A 104 -13.33 0.04 3.90
C ARG A 104 -12.16 -0.03 4.87
N VAL A 105 -10.97 -0.41 4.37
CA VAL A 105 -9.74 -0.47 5.18
C VAL A 105 -9.31 0.91 5.64
N GLU A 106 -9.35 1.91 4.75
CA GLU A 106 -9.02 3.30 5.05
C GLU A 106 -9.94 3.87 6.14
N MET A 107 -11.26 3.74 5.96
CA MET A 107 -12.24 4.24 6.94
C MET A 107 -12.06 3.59 8.30
N ARG A 108 -11.81 2.28 8.34
CA ARG A 108 -11.58 1.56 9.59
C ARG A 108 -10.23 1.91 10.22
N GLY A 109 -9.22 2.14 9.38
CA GLY A 109 -7.90 2.59 9.79
C GLY A 109 -7.90 3.99 10.38
N LEU A 110 -8.75 4.87 9.86
CA LEU A 110 -8.87 6.25 10.32
C LEU A 110 -9.22 6.35 11.82
N ASP A 111 -10.03 5.44 12.34
CA ASP A 111 -10.45 5.44 13.76
C ASP A 111 -9.21 5.38 14.70
N TRP A 112 -8.30 4.45 14.48
CA TRP A 112 -7.10 4.33 15.34
C TRP A 112 -6.06 5.42 15.04
N MET A 113 -5.98 5.91 13.80
CA MET A 113 -5.08 7.02 13.44
C MET A 113 -5.50 8.31 14.14
N LEU A 114 -6.79 8.62 14.15
CA LEU A 114 -7.33 9.77 14.87
C LEU A 114 -7.12 9.64 16.38
N ALA A 115 -7.41 8.46 16.94
CA ALA A 115 -7.18 8.20 18.36
C ALA A 115 -5.71 8.35 18.77
N LEU A 116 -4.75 7.92 17.92
CA LEU A 116 -3.33 8.16 18.15
C LEU A 116 -3.00 9.65 18.04
N GLY A 117 -3.55 10.34 17.04
CA GLY A 117 -3.36 11.78 16.86
C GLY A 117 -3.72 12.59 18.11
N GLU A 118 -4.78 12.20 18.83
CA GLU A 118 -5.17 12.83 20.09
C GLU A 118 -4.15 12.63 21.23
N GLN A 119 -3.31 11.61 21.14
CA GLN A 119 -2.29 11.33 22.15
C GLN A 119 -0.98 12.10 21.87
N LEU A 120 -0.81 12.69 20.70
CA LEU A 120 0.41 13.40 20.33
C LEU A 120 0.49 14.75 21.04
N SER A 121 1.71 15.10 21.50
CA SER A 121 2.00 16.44 21.95
C SER A 121 2.07 17.41 20.76
N ARG A 122 2.01 18.70 21.05
CA ARG A 122 2.14 19.74 20.02
C ARG A 122 3.48 19.63 19.29
N GLU A 123 4.57 19.38 20.00
CA GLU A 123 5.90 19.17 19.42
C GLU A 123 5.91 17.97 18.48
N GLN A 124 5.31 16.85 18.87
CA GLN A 124 5.18 15.67 18.00
C GLN A 124 4.35 15.92 16.75
N MET A 125 3.29 16.74 16.83
CA MET A 125 2.50 17.13 15.67
C MET A 125 3.29 18.03 14.70
N GLU A 126 4.09 18.96 15.26
CA GLU A 126 4.97 19.83 14.47
C GLU A 126 6.07 19.01 13.76
N ASP A 127 6.69 18.04 14.46
CA ASP A 127 7.68 17.11 13.88
C ASP A 127 7.07 16.23 12.79
N PHE A 128 5.86 15.73 13.01
CA PHE A 128 5.13 14.93 12.01
C PHE A 128 4.89 15.73 10.72
N LEU A 129 4.40 16.98 10.86
CA LEU A 129 4.18 17.87 9.70
C LEU A 129 5.48 18.24 9.00
N ALA A 130 6.55 18.50 9.77
CA ALA A 130 7.87 18.76 9.22
C ALA A 130 8.39 17.57 8.39
N THR A 131 8.25 16.34 8.91
CA THR A 131 8.61 15.12 8.20
C THR A 131 7.79 14.91 6.93
N LEU A 132 6.49 15.22 6.95
CA LEU A 132 5.65 15.14 5.75
C LEU A 132 6.10 16.12 4.66
N ARG A 133 6.49 17.34 5.06
CA ARG A 133 6.99 18.37 4.13
C ARG A 133 8.37 18.03 3.58
N GLU A 134 9.26 17.51 4.41
CA GLU A 134 10.56 17.03 3.95
C GLU A 134 10.39 15.95 2.87
N LYS A 135 9.53 14.97 3.12
CA LYS A 135 9.22 13.94 2.12
C LYS A 135 8.51 14.48 0.88
N GLN A 136 7.74 15.55 0.99
CA GLN A 136 7.17 16.22 -0.17
C GLN A 136 8.27 16.79 -1.07
N VAL A 137 9.27 17.45 -0.48
CA VAL A 137 10.40 17.99 -1.23
C VAL A 137 11.22 16.87 -1.87
N GLU A 138 11.51 15.77 -1.13
CA GLU A 138 12.21 14.61 -1.67
C GLU A 138 11.49 14.05 -2.92
N TYR A 139 10.18 13.88 -2.86
CA TYR A 139 9.38 13.38 -4.00
C TYR A 139 9.33 14.38 -5.16
N GLU A 140 9.26 15.69 -4.89
CA GLU A 140 9.32 16.71 -5.93
C GLU A 140 10.67 16.69 -6.64
N GLU A 141 11.77 16.57 -5.91
CA GLU A 141 13.13 16.46 -6.46
C GLU A 141 13.35 15.18 -7.26
N GLU A 142 12.73 14.08 -6.86
CA GLU A 142 12.84 12.80 -7.54
C GLU A 142 11.97 12.72 -8.79
N TYR A 143 10.70 13.13 -8.72
CA TYR A 143 9.73 12.85 -9.77
C TYR A 143 9.55 14.00 -10.79
N LEU A 144 9.58 15.27 -10.37
CA LEU A 144 9.31 16.39 -11.29
C LEU A 144 10.36 16.54 -12.40
N PRO A 145 11.68 16.30 -12.16
CA PRO A 145 12.70 16.46 -13.20
C PRO A 145 12.62 15.39 -14.30
N ARG A 146 11.94 14.24 -14.06
CA ARG A 146 11.85 13.18 -15.07
C ARG A 146 11.23 13.69 -16.36
N SER A 147 11.78 13.25 -17.49
CA SER A 147 11.18 13.46 -18.81
C SER A 147 9.95 12.55 -19.01
N GLU A 148 9.15 12.81 -20.03
CA GLU A 148 8.06 11.93 -20.47
C GLU A 148 8.56 10.54 -20.85
N GLU A 149 9.78 10.45 -21.42
CA GLU A 149 10.41 9.20 -21.82
C GLU A 149 10.79 8.37 -20.59
N GLU A 150 11.48 8.97 -19.62
CA GLU A 150 11.83 8.33 -18.34
C GLU A 150 10.59 7.88 -17.57
N TYR A 151 9.51 8.69 -17.54
CA TYR A 151 8.26 8.29 -16.89
C TYR A 151 7.65 7.04 -17.53
N ARG A 152 7.67 6.93 -18.86
CA ARG A 152 7.15 5.77 -19.58
C ARG A 152 8.03 4.54 -19.47
N GLU A 153 9.35 4.73 -19.38
CA GLU A 153 10.30 3.66 -19.14
C GLU A 153 10.08 3.06 -17.73
N ASP A 154 10.02 3.91 -16.70
CA ASP A 154 9.70 3.49 -15.33
C ASP A 154 8.33 2.79 -15.26
N ALA A 155 7.34 3.32 -15.98
CA ALA A 155 6.02 2.69 -16.03
C ALA A 155 6.05 1.32 -16.69
N TYR A 156 6.81 1.15 -17.78
CA TYR A 156 7.00 -0.15 -18.43
C TYR A 156 7.70 -1.13 -17.50
N GLU A 157 8.80 -0.73 -16.84
CA GLU A 157 9.52 -1.58 -15.90
C GLU A 157 8.61 -2.04 -14.76
N ASN A 158 7.84 -1.15 -14.15
CA ASN A 158 6.89 -1.49 -13.10
C ASN A 158 5.78 -2.46 -13.58
N LEU A 159 5.26 -2.27 -14.79
CA LEU A 159 4.28 -3.18 -15.38
C LEU A 159 4.89 -4.55 -15.69
N GLU A 160 6.13 -4.58 -16.20
CA GLU A 160 6.84 -5.83 -16.48
C GLU A 160 7.11 -6.61 -15.20
N ASP A 161 7.71 -5.98 -14.19
CA ASP A 161 8.04 -6.61 -12.91
C ASP A 161 6.78 -7.13 -12.21
N GLY A 162 5.75 -6.29 -12.09
CA GLY A 162 4.47 -6.69 -11.50
C GLY A 162 3.81 -7.85 -12.25
N SER A 163 3.90 -7.87 -13.58
CA SER A 163 3.36 -8.98 -14.39
C SER A 163 4.18 -10.27 -14.22
N GLN A 164 5.51 -10.16 -14.12
CA GLN A 164 6.38 -11.31 -13.92
C GLN A 164 6.18 -12.00 -12.57
N ASP A 165 5.80 -11.26 -11.53
CA ASP A 165 5.50 -11.82 -10.21
C ASP A 165 4.34 -12.83 -10.25
N PHE A 166 3.38 -12.65 -11.16
CA PHE A 166 2.22 -13.53 -11.33
C PHE A 166 2.36 -14.53 -12.48
N LEU A 167 2.89 -14.08 -13.62
CA LEU A 167 2.93 -14.86 -14.85
C LEU A 167 4.28 -15.57 -15.05
N GLY A 168 5.29 -15.21 -14.25
CA GLY A 168 6.67 -15.66 -14.46
C GLY A 168 7.26 -14.96 -15.69
N ARG A 169 8.11 -15.66 -16.45
CA ARG A 169 8.79 -15.07 -17.60
C ARG A 169 7.82 -14.72 -18.72
N LEU A 170 7.72 -13.44 -19.03
CA LEU A 170 6.88 -12.92 -20.11
C LEU A 170 7.46 -13.26 -21.49
N ASP A 171 6.58 -13.59 -22.42
CA ASP A 171 6.92 -13.74 -23.84
C ASP A 171 7.00 -12.38 -24.56
N TRP A 172 7.40 -12.40 -25.83
CA TRP A 172 7.55 -11.18 -26.62
C TRP A 172 6.19 -10.45 -26.83
N GLY A 173 5.11 -11.20 -27.06
CA GLY A 173 3.77 -10.62 -27.27
C GLY A 173 3.26 -9.91 -26.01
N GLN A 174 3.44 -10.52 -24.85
CA GLN A 174 3.08 -9.93 -23.56
C GLN A 174 3.86 -8.64 -23.29
N ARG A 175 5.16 -8.63 -23.53
CA ARG A 175 6.01 -7.43 -23.39
C ARG A 175 5.59 -6.31 -24.31
N SER A 176 5.25 -6.62 -25.57
CA SER A 176 4.78 -5.62 -26.53
C SER A 176 3.47 -4.96 -26.07
N ILE A 177 2.55 -5.73 -25.46
CA ILE A 177 1.32 -5.19 -24.90
C ILE A 177 1.62 -4.24 -23.72
N LEU A 178 2.55 -4.58 -22.84
CA LEU A 178 2.95 -3.73 -21.72
C LEU A 178 3.65 -2.45 -22.20
N GLU A 179 4.50 -2.55 -23.23
CA GLU A 179 5.15 -1.40 -23.85
C GLU A 179 4.12 -0.44 -24.46
N ASP A 180 3.16 -0.97 -25.24
CA ASP A 180 2.07 -0.18 -25.81
C ASP A 180 1.20 0.47 -24.71
N ALA A 181 0.95 -0.22 -23.61
CA ALA A 181 0.21 0.31 -22.47
C ALA A 181 0.99 1.45 -21.80
N ALA A 182 2.28 1.28 -21.53
CA ALA A 182 3.14 2.30 -20.94
C ALA A 182 3.21 3.57 -21.79
N GLN A 183 3.25 3.43 -23.12
CA GLN A 183 3.26 4.57 -24.05
C GLN A 183 1.95 5.38 -24.02
N GLN A 184 0.83 4.78 -23.62
CA GLN A 184 -0.47 5.45 -23.52
C GLN A 184 -0.72 6.09 -22.17
N LEU A 185 0.10 5.82 -21.16
CA LEU A 185 -0.05 6.39 -19.83
C LEU A 185 0.18 7.91 -19.87
N GLN A 186 -0.73 8.62 -19.21
CA GLN A 186 -0.58 10.06 -18.99
C GLN A 186 0.20 10.28 -17.71
N ARG A 187 1.22 11.13 -17.81
CA ARG A 187 2.04 11.48 -16.64
C ARG A 187 1.21 12.18 -15.57
N SER A 188 1.22 11.61 -14.38
CA SER A 188 0.43 12.09 -13.24
C SER A 188 1.25 12.68 -12.09
N ASP A 189 2.59 12.68 -12.17
CA ASP A 189 3.48 13.10 -11.07
C ASP A 189 3.11 14.48 -10.50
N ALA A 190 3.01 15.50 -11.37
CA ALA A 190 2.72 16.86 -10.94
C ALA A 190 1.33 16.98 -10.27
N ILE A 191 0.33 16.26 -10.80
CA ILE A 191 -1.04 16.25 -10.23
C ILE A 191 -1.02 15.57 -8.87
N TRP A 192 -0.38 14.39 -8.77
CA TRP A 192 -0.28 13.65 -7.52
C TRP A 192 0.46 14.46 -6.44
N LEU A 193 1.62 15.06 -6.78
CA LEU A 193 2.39 15.89 -5.86
C LEU A 193 1.62 17.12 -5.39
N GLN A 194 0.86 17.76 -6.28
CA GLN A 194 0.01 18.88 -5.91
C GLN A 194 -1.11 18.47 -4.95
N GLU A 195 -1.79 17.35 -5.22
CA GLU A 195 -2.85 16.86 -4.32
C GLU A 195 -2.28 16.41 -2.97
N ARG A 196 -1.09 15.81 -2.97
CA ARG A 196 -0.38 15.45 -1.74
C ARG A 196 -0.01 16.69 -0.92
N ALA A 197 0.51 17.76 -1.56
CA ALA A 197 0.80 19.02 -0.87
C ALA A 197 -0.46 19.62 -0.23
N LYS A 198 -1.57 19.68 -0.97
CA LYS A 198 -2.86 20.14 -0.45
C LYS A 198 -3.38 19.27 0.71
N TRP A 199 -3.11 17.96 0.66
CA TRP A 199 -3.46 17.06 1.75
C TRP A 199 -2.64 17.39 3.01
N ILE A 200 -1.33 17.67 2.88
CA ILE A 200 -0.48 18.08 3.99
C ILE A 200 -1.00 19.38 4.61
N ASP A 201 -1.37 20.37 3.79
CA ASP A 201 -1.93 21.64 4.28
C ASP A 201 -3.25 21.42 5.05
N ARG A 202 -4.14 20.56 4.53
CA ARG A 202 -5.37 20.20 5.24
C ARG A 202 -5.10 19.46 6.55
N MET A 203 -4.08 18.60 6.58
CA MET A 203 -3.67 17.89 7.79
C MET A 203 -3.14 18.88 8.83
N GLU A 204 -2.34 19.86 8.42
CA GLU A 204 -1.89 20.94 9.32
C GLU A 204 -3.06 21.73 9.91
N ASP A 205 -4.01 22.15 9.08
CA ASP A 205 -5.22 22.84 9.52
C ASP A 205 -6.00 22.03 10.56
N ILE A 206 -6.06 20.70 10.39
CA ILE A 206 -6.73 19.80 11.34
C ILE A 206 -5.96 19.71 12.65
N LEU A 207 -4.66 19.52 12.60
CA LEU A 207 -3.81 19.34 13.78
C LEU A 207 -3.60 20.63 14.58
N GLN A 208 -3.73 21.80 13.95
CA GLN A 208 -3.65 23.11 14.64
C GLN A 208 -4.95 23.54 15.32
N ARG A 209 -6.04 22.77 15.17
CA ARG A 209 -7.30 23.07 15.81
C ARG A 209 -7.24 22.83 17.32
N GLU A 210 -8.05 23.59 18.07
CA GLU A 210 -8.17 23.46 19.53
C GLU A 210 -8.69 22.07 19.95
N GLU A 211 -8.48 21.69 21.21
CA GLU A 211 -9.00 20.45 21.79
C GLU A 211 -10.48 20.25 21.45
N GLY A 212 -10.83 19.05 20.98
CA GLY A 212 -12.22 18.72 20.59
C GLY A 212 -12.55 18.95 19.11
N TRP A 213 -11.58 19.24 18.25
CA TRP A 213 -11.80 19.42 16.80
C TRP A 213 -12.55 18.27 16.12
N GLN A 214 -12.42 17.02 16.61
CA GLN A 214 -13.12 15.85 16.11
C GLN A 214 -14.64 15.97 16.29
N GLN A 215 -15.11 16.65 17.33
CA GLN A 215 -16.54 16.90 17.59
C GLN A 215 -17.10 18.02 16.70
N ALA A 216 -16.23 18.87 16.16
CA ALA A 216 -16.61 19.99 15.30
C ALA A 216 -16.84 19.59 13.84
N ASN A 217 -16.47 18.38 13.43
CA ASN A 217 -16.64 17.88 12.06
C ASN A 217 -17.44 16.57 12.05
N PRO A 218 -18.76 16.60 12.33
CA PRO A 218 -19.61 15.45 12.13
C PRO A 218 -19.63 15.11 10.64
N LYS A 219 -19.45 13.82 10.33
CA LYS A 219 -19.43 13.23 8.99
C LYS A 219 -20.59 13.66 8.13
#